data_3f2613ab5abaef4f2e8a75b6d8fb59fe
#
_entry.id   3f2613ab5abaef4f2e8a75b6d8fb59fe
#
_cell.length_a   1.000
_cell.length_b   1.000
_cell.length_c   1.000
_cell.angle_alpha   90.00
_cell.angle_beta   90.00
_cell.angle_gamma   90.00
#
_symmetry.space_group_name_H-M   'P 1'
#
loop_
_entity.id
_entity.type
_entity.pdbx_description
1 polymer ?
#
loop_
_entity_poly.entity_id
_entity_poly.type
_entity_poly.pdbx_seq_one_letter_code
_entity_poly.pdbx_strand_id
1 'polypeptide(L)'
;MACIGFIVGFMAVSNLRASQLLIPMDEGQSNHLKAYGLAFWLLEQDAEIEWLLNYRGGSFLMPNLTSVVQECVIRGISHQVIADVQAQQILLEIADPESNTERVKLEVAPKIAVYSPDGKQPWDDAVTLVLTYAEIPYEVVYDAEIMGGELLKYDWLHLHHEDFTGQ
;
A
#
# COMPACT_ATOMS: atom_id res chain seq x y z
N MET A 1 36.86 -29.03 50.82
CA MET A 1 35.86 -29.44 49.82
C MET A 1 34.99 -28.24 49.49
N ALA A 2 35.17 -27.63 48.32
CA ALA A 2 34.41 -26.49 47.86
C ALA A 2 33.38 -26.99 46.83
N CYS A 3 32.08 -26.84 47.12
CA CYS A 3 30.99 -27.13 46.19
C CYS A 3 30.80 -25.93 45.27
N ILE A 4 31.12 -26.08 43.99
CA ILE A 4 30.80 -25.12 42.94
C ILE A 4 29.39 -25.42 42.47
N GLY A 5 28.44 -24.53 42.85
CA GLY A 5 27.05 -24.56 42.36
C GLY A 5 27.00 -24.03 40.92
N PHE A 6 26.59 -24.87 39.99
CA PHE A 6 26.35 -24.49 38.58
C PHE A 6 24.95 -23.88 38.47
N ILE A 7 24.86 -22.56 38.29
CA ILE A 7 23.61 -21.89 38.01
C ILE A 7 23.34 -21.99 36.48
N VAL A 8 22.45 -22.89 36.09
CA VAL A 8 21.94 -22.96 34.73
C VAL A 8 20.90 -21.82 34.55
N GLY A 9 21.37 -20.75 33.93
CA GLY A 9 20.47 -19.66 33.53
C GLY A 9 19.54 -20.13 32.42
N PHE A 10 18.24 -20.24 32.74
CA PHE A 10 17.17 -20.49 31.75
C PHE A 10 16.95 -19.21 30.95
N MET A 11 17.59 -19.09 29.77
CA MET A 11 17.23 -18.03 28.83
C MET A 11 15.83 -18.32 28.28
N ALA A 12 14.85 -17.54 28.73
CA ALA A 12 13.55 -17.51 28.10
C ALA A 12 13.72 -16.93 26.69
N VAL A 13 13.72 -17.81 25.69
CA VAL A 13 13.60 -17.39 24.28
C VAL A 13 12.20 -16.82 24.13
N SER A 14 12.11 -15.48 24.15
CA SER A 14 10.91 -14.79 23.72
C SER A 14 10.70 -15.17 22.26
N ASN A 15 9.76 -16.07 21.98
CA ASN A 15 9.25 -16.25 20.64
C ASN A 15 8.61 -14.92 20.24
N LEU A 16 9.36 -14.03 19.60
CA LEU A 16 8.77 -13.00 18.76
C LEU A 16 7.96 -13.78 17.71
N ARG A 17 6.67 -13.87 17.93
CA ARG A 17 5.75 -14.35 16.90
C ARG A 17 5.79 -13.29 15.82
N ALA A 18 6.60 -13.51 14.81
CA ALA A 18 6.53 -12.71 13.61
C ALA A 18 5.11 -12.85 13.08
N SER A 19 4.50 -11.73 12.74
CA SER A 19 3.12 -11.65 12.27
C SER A 19 3.03 -10.56 11.22
N GLN A 20 2.10 -10.73 10.29
CA GLN A 20 1.85 -9.79 9.23
C GLN A 20 0.43 -9.23 9.34
N LEU A 21 0.20 -8.12 8.68
CA LEU A 21 -1.09 -7.47 8.58
C LEU A 21 -1.66 -7.74 7.19
N LEU A 22 -2.79 -8.42 7.13
CA LEU A 22 -3.56 -8.63 5.91
C LEU A 22 -4.66 -7.57 5.83
N ILE A 23 -4.66 -6.80 4.77
CA ILE A 23 -5.70 -5.83 4.43
C ILE A 23 -6.57 -6.44 3.32
N PRO A 24 -7.73 -7.03 3.65
CA PRO A 24 -8.62 -7.60 2.64
C PRO A 24 -9.22 -6.48 1.79
N MET A 25 -9.46 -6.78 0.52
CA MET A 25 -10.09 -5.86 -0.44
C MET A 25 -11.40 -6.42 -0.99
N ASP A 26 -11.93 -7.46 -0.36
CA ASP A 26 -13.26 -8.02 -0.62
C ASP A 26 -14.38 -7.18 0.03
N GLU A 27 -15.61 -7.67 -0.03
CA GLU A 27 -16.78 -7.00 0.57
C GLU A 27 -16.67 -6.75 2.08
N GLY A 28 -15.75 -7.41 2.76
CA GLY A 28 -15.45 -7.19 4.18
C GLY A 28 -14.62 -5.92 4.45
N GLN A 29 -14.14 -5.23 3.41
CA GLN A 29 -13.39 -4.00 3.57
C GLN A 29 -14.34 -2.82 3.81
N SER A 30 -14.18 -2.13 4.94
CA SER A 30 -14.97 -0.95 5.28
C SER A 30 -14.59 0.28 4.45
N ASN A 31 -13.33 0.40 4.01
CA ASN A 31 -12.87 1.56 3.26
C ASN A 31 -11.74 1.21 2.29
N HIS A 32 -12.11 0.80 1.07
CA HIS A 32 -11.17 0.40 0.03
C HIS A 32 -10.21 1.53 -0.37
N LEU A 33 -10.71 2.75 -0.56
CA LEU A 33 -9.88 3.86 -1.01
C LEU A 33 -8.82 4.23 0.03
N LYS A 34 -9.17 4.25 1.31
CA LYS A 34 -8.20 4.47 2.39
C LYS A 34 -7.19 3.33 2.52
N ALA A 35 -7.57 2.09 2.16
CA ALA A 35 -6.65 0.96 2.14
C ALA A 35 -5.53 1.15 1.08
N TYR A 36 -5.87 1.66 -0.10
CA TYR A 36 -4.85 2.07 -1.10
C TYR A 36 -3.97 3.21 -0.57
N GLY A 37 -4.57 4.21 0.10
CA GLY A 37 -3.82 5.30 0.72
C GLY A 37 -2.87 4.83 1.82
N LEU A 38 -3.27 3.82 2.61
CA LEU A 38 -2.38 3.20 3.61
C LEU A 38 -1.20 2.50 2.95
N ALA A 39 -1.43 1.75 1.87
CA ALA A 39 -0.37 1.10 1.11
C ALA A 39 0.62 2.14 0.56
N PHE A 40 0.11 3.22 -0.03
CA PHE A 40 0.93 4.32 -0.53
C PHE A 40 1.76 4.97 0.59
N TRP A 41 1.12 5.30 1.72
CA TRP A 41 1.78 5.89 2.89
C TRP A 41 2.92 5.01 3.43
N LEU A 42 2.76 3.69 3.41
CA LEU A 42 3.83 2.77 3.80
C LEU A 42 5.01 2.78 2.81
N LEU A 43 4.72 2.81 1.50
CA LEU A 43 5.76 2.90 0.47
C LEU A 43 6.57 4.21 0.56
N GLU A 44 5.96 5.33 0.98
CA GLU A 44 6.67 6.58 1.25
C GLU A 44 7.64 6.48 2.44
N GLN A 45 7.52 5.45 3.27
CA GLN A 45 8.42 5.16 4.39
C GLN A 45 9.40 4.04 4.07
N ASP A 46 9.66 3.77 2.79
CA ASP A 46 10.56 2.73 2.30
C ASP A 46 10.19 1.32 2.81
N ALA A 47 8.92 1.10 3.17
CA ALA A 47 8.44 -0.21 3.56
C ALA A 47 7.98 -1.00 2.33
N GLU A 48 8.44 -2.23 2.20
CA GLU A 48 7.99 -3.16 1.18
C GLU A 48 6.65 -3.78 1.57
N ILE A 49 5.72 -3.88 0.62
CA ILE A 49 4.43 -4.54 0.80
C ILE A 49 4.14 -5.49 -0.36
N GLU A 50 3.32 -6.51 -0.12
CA GLU A 50 2.87 -7.44 -1.14
C GLU A 50 1.44 -7.11 -1.56
N TRP A 51 1.21 -6.93 -2.84
CA TRP A 51 -0.12 -6.84 -3.42
C TRP A 51 -0.52 -8.21 -3.98
N LEU A 52 -1.57 -8.77 -3.41
CA LEU A 52 -2.06 -10.10 -3.72
C LEU A 52 -3.23 -9.98 -4.71
N LEU A 53 -2.91 -9.91 -6.00
CA LEU A 53 -3.89 -9.73 -7.07
C LEU A 53 -4.89 -10.89 -7.10
N ASN A 54 -6.18 -10.55 -7.19
CA ASN A 54 -7.32 -11.46 -7.19
C ASN A 54 -7.50 -12.31 -5.89
N TYR A 55 -6.58 -12.21 -4.93
CA TYR A 55 -6.80 -12.83 -3.62
C TYR A 55 -7.65 -11.88 -2.75
N ARG A 56 -8.87 -12.33 -2.40
CA ARG A 56 -9.84 -11.53 -1.61
C ARG A 56 -9.99 -10.10 -2.12
N GLY A 57 -10.20 -9.93 -3.43
CA GLY A 57 -10.40 -8.63 -4.07
C GLY A 57 -9.13 -7.82 -4.36
N GLY A 58 -7.94 -8.42 -4.22
CA GLY A 58 -6.66 -7.72 -4.42
C GLY A 58 -6.07 -7.19 -3.11
N SER A 59 -6.00 -8.05 -2.08
CA SER A 59 -5.53 -7.72 -0.73
C SER A 59 -4.08 -7.23 -0.67
N PHE A 60 -3.75 -6.50 0.40
CA PHE A 60 -2.36 -6.17 0.71
C PHE A 60 -1.88 -7.00 1.91
N LEU A 61 -0.63 -7.44 1.85
CA LEU A 61 0.08 -8.06 2.96
C LEU A 61 1.29 -7.19 3.31
N MET A 62 1.37 -6.75 4.56
CA MET A 62 2.33 -5.74 5.00
C MET A 62 2.85 -6.03 6.40
N PRO A 63 3.95 -5.37 6.85
CA PRO A 63 4.48 -5.56 8.19
C PRO A 63 3.45 -5.21 9.28
N ASN A 64 3.31 -6.07 10.29
CA ASN A 64 2.47 -5.80 11.46
C ASN A 64 3.22 -4.87 12.43
N LEU A 65 3.19 -3.58 12.14
CA LEU A 65 3.74 -2.53 13.00
C LEU A 65 2.61 -1.84 13.77
N THR A 66 2.88 -1.43 15.01
CA THR A 66 1.90 -0.71 15.82
C THR A 66 1.39 0.55 15.13
N SER A 67 2.27 1.29 14.45
CA SER A 67 1.90 2.48 13.66
C SER A 67 0.93 2.15 12.54
N VAL A 68 1.14 1.05 11.82
CA VAL A 68 0.28 0.61 10.70
C VAL A 68 -1.11 0.22 11.22
N VAL A 69 -1.17 -0.53 12.32
CA VAL A 69 -2.45 -0.90 12.97
C VAL A 69 -3.20 0.36 13.43
N GLN A 70 -2.50 1.34 14.01
CA GLN A 70 -3.10 2.61 14.40
C GLN A 70 -3.67 3.38 13.20
N GLU A 71 -2.94 3.45 12.07
CA GLU A 71 -3.42 4.06 10.84
C GLU A 71 -4.66 3.32 10.28
N CYS A 72 -4.71 1.99 10.36
CA CYS A 72 -5.92 1.24 9.99
C CYS A 72 -7.14 1.69 10.81
N VAL A 73 -6.97 1.84 12.11
CA VAL A 73 -8.06 2.29 13.01
C VAL A 73 -8.47 3.73 12.71
N ILE A 74 -7.51 4.65 12.55
CA ILE A 74 -7.76 6.08 12.26
C ILE A 74 -8.50 6.23 10.93
N ARG A 75 -8.10 5.49 9.90
CA ARG A 75 -8.67 5.55 8.55
C ARG A 75 -9.92 4.70 8.36
N GLY A 76 -10.31 3.91 9.36
CA GLY A 76 -11.47 3.00 9.30
C GLY A 76 -11.26 1.85 8.32
N ILE A 77 -10.04 1.29 8.25
CA ILE A 77 -9.66 0.20 7.35
C ILE A 77 -9.81 -1.13 8.07
N SER A 78 -10.55 -2.07 7.46
CA SER A 78 -10.61 -3.46 7.93
C SER A 78 -9.26 -4.14 7.75
N HIS A 79 -8.75 -4.78 8.81
CA HIS A 79 -7.46 -5.45 8.80
C HIS A 79 -7.47 -6.71 9.67
N GLN A 80 -6.53 -7.63 9.41
CA GLN A 80 -6.37 -8.88 10.14
C GLN A 80 -4.89 -9.09 10.47
N VAL A 81 -4.59 -9.31 11.75
CA VAL A 81 -3.25 -9.75 12.16
C VAL A 81 -3.19 -11.26 11.98
N ILE A 82 -2.28 -11.71 11.12
CA ILE A 82 -2.08 -13.14 10.82
C ILE A 82 -0.66 -13.57 11.20
N ALA A 83 -0.51 -14.82 11.62
CA ALA A 83 0.81 -15.39 11.90
C ALA A 83 1.58 -15.60 10.57
N ASP A 84 2.92 -15.53 10.62
CA ASP A 84 3.76 -15.77 9.43
C ASP A 84 3.47 -17.09 8.72
N VAL A 85 3.15 -18.14 9.48
CA VAL A 85 2.76 -19.43 8.90
C VAL A 85 1.50 -19.29 8.01
N GLN A 86 0.52 -18.50 8.45
CA GLN A 86 -0.69 -18.24 7.66
C GLN A 86 -0.36 -17.39 6.43
N ALA A 87 0.49 -16.37 6.57
CA ALA A 87 0.95 -15.57 5.45
C ALA A 87 1.66 -16.43 4.40
N GLN A 88 2.56 -17.33 4.83
CA GLN A 88 3.23 -18.26 3.91
C GLN A 88 2.25 -19.22 3.22
N GLN A 89 1.23 -19.70 3.90
CA GLN A 89 0.19 -20.53 3.29
C GLN A 89 -0.57 -19.78 2.19
N ILE A 90 -0.94 -18.51 2.44
CA ILE A 90 -1.57 -17.64 1.44
C ILE A 90 -0.66 -17.45 0.23
N LEU A 91 0.63 -17.18 0.45
CA LEU A 91 1.59 -16.98 -0.63
C LEU A 91 1.81 -18.27 -1.46
N LEU A 92 1.75 -19.44 -0.84
CA LEU A 92 1.82 -20.73 -1.54
C LEU A 92 0.54 -20.98 -2.36
N GLU A 93 -0.63 -20.65 -1.84
CA GLU A 93 -1.90 -20.74 -2.57
C GLU A 93 -1.90 -19.83 -3.81
N ILE A 94 -1.39 -18.61 -3.66
CA ILE A 94 -1.27 -17.63 -4.75
C ILE A 94 -0.27 -18.11 -5.82
N ALA A 95 0.78 -18.79 -5.42
CA ALA A 95 1.80 -19.31 -6.33
C ALA A 95 1.34 -20.53 -7.15
N ASP A 96 0.16 -21.09 -6.87
CA ASP A 96 -0.40 -22.18 -7.65
C ASP A 96 -0.78 -21.69 -9.07
N PRO A 97 -0.24 -22.26 -10.14
CA PRO A 97 -0.54 -21.85 -11.52
C PRO A 97 -2.03 -21.94 -11.90
N GLU A 98 -2.81 -22.75 -11.18
CA GLU A 98 -4.26 -22.91 -11.41
C GLU A 98 -5.09 -21.84 -10.70
N SER A 99 -4.49 -21.01 -9.83
CA SER A 99 -5.18 -20.06 -8.95
C SER A 99 -5.35 -18.76 -9.69
N ASN A 100 -5.60 -18.35 -10.69
CA ASN A 100 -5.78 -17.01 -11.29
C ASN A 100 -5.47 -15.83 -10.34
N THR A 101 -4.44 -15.98 -9.50
CA THR A 101 -3.95 -15.00 -8.53
C THR A 101 -2.47 -14.73 -8.78
N GLU A 102 -1.98 -13.55 -8.40
CA GLU A 102 -0.60 -13.16 -8.57
C GLU A 102 -0.11 -12.34 -7.37
N ARG A 103 1.16 -12.48 -7.04
CA ARG A 103 1.84 -11.69 -6.04
C ARG A 103 2.72 -10.64 -6.71
N VAL A 104 2.47 -9.38 -6.39
CA VAL A 104 3.29 -8.25 -6.85
C VAL A 104 3.92 -7.57 -5.65
N LYS A 105 5.25 -7.50 -5.64
CA LYS A 105 5.99 -6.74 -4.63
C LYS A 105 5.97 -5.26 -4.99
N LEU A 106 5.51 -4.42 -4.07
CA LEU A 106 5.55 -2.97 -4.18
C LEU A 106 6.68 -2.45 -3.29
N GLU A 107 7.55 -1.60 -3.86
CA GLU A 107 8.79 -1.17 -3.19
C GLU A 107 8.90 0.35 -3.09
N VAL A 108 8.25 1.10 -3.98
CA VAL A 108 8.39 2.56 -4.08
C VAL A 108 7.02 3.19 -4.32
N ALA A 109 6.75 4.29 -3.62
CA ALA A 109 5.58 5.13 -3.89
C ALA A 109 5.81 5.94 -5.19
N PRO A 110 4.90 5.87 -6.19
CA PRO A 110 5.07 6.63 -7.41
C PRO A 110 4.83 8.13 -7.17
N LYS A 111 5.57 8.97 -7.87
CA LYS A 111 5.28 10.40 -7.97
C LYS A 111 4.19 10.63 -9.01
N ILE A 112 3.07 11.21 -8.58
CA ILE A 112 1.87 11.37 -9.39
C ILE A 112 1.72 12.81 -9.82
N ALA A 113 1.56 13.04 -11.12
CA ALA A 113 1.12 14.31 -11.69
C ALA A 113 -0.30 14.21 -12.21
N VAL A 114 -1.06 15.29 -12.04
CA VAL A 114 -2.36 15.49 -12.67
C VAL A 114 -2.25 16.70 -13.58
N TYR A 115 -2.42 16.49 -14.89
CA TYR A 115 -2.44 17.58 -15.85
C TYR A 115 -3.79 18.29 -15.82
N SER A 116 -3.76 19.61 -15.79
CA SER A 116 -4.95 20.46 -15.94
C SER A 116 -4.61 21.60 -16.91
N PRO A 117 -5.41 21.84 -17.96
CA PRO A 117 -5.22 22.98 -18.85
C PRO A 117 -5.39 24.31 -18.11
N ASP A 118 -4.75 25.35 -18.65
CA ASP A 118 -4.90 26.71 -18.13
C ASP A 118 -6.37 27.14 -18.04
N GLY A 119 -6.73 27.69 -16.89
CA GLY A 119 -8.11 28.15 -16.61
C GLY A 119 -9.09 27.06 -16.24
N LYS A 120 -8.69 25.80 -16.22
CA LYS A 120 -9.46 24.67 -15.68
C LYS A 120 -9.11 24.40 -14.22
N GLN A 121 -9.99 23.71 -13.54
CA GLN A 121 -9.81 23.38 -12.12
C GLN A 121 -9.65 21.88 -11.98
N PRO A 122 -8.53 21.39 -11.41
CA PRO A 122 -8.27 19.96 -11.32
C PRO A 122 -9.16 19.22 -10.32
N TRP A 123 -9.82 19.93 -9.41
CA TRP A 123 -10.60 19.31 -8.32
C TRP A 123 -12.02 18.89 -8.67
N ASP A 124 -12.51 19.09 -9.88
CA ASP A 124 -13.77 18.54 -10.35
C ASP A 124 -13.62 17.15 -11.00
N ASP A 125 -12.40 16.64 -11.07
CA ASP A 125 -12.07 15.31 -11.57
C ASP A 125 -12.26 14.23 -10.49
N ALA A 126 -12.91 13.14 -10.86
CA ALA A 126 -13.13 12.00 -9.96
C ALA A 126 -11.82 11.38 -9.46
N VAL A 127 -10.76 11.41 -10.27
CA VAL A 127 -9.43 10.85 -9.86
C VAL A 127 -8.80 11.73 -8.79
N THR A 128 -8.82 13.04 -8.94
CA THR A 128 -8.29 13.95 -7.90
C THR A 128 -9.09 13.85 -6.61
N LEU A 129 -10.41 13.67 -6.69
CA LEU A 129 -11.25 13.41 -5.51
C LEU A 129 -10.86 12.10 -4.82
N VAL A 130 -10.63 11.03 -5.59
CA VAL A 130 -10.20 9.73 -5.06
C VAL A 130 -8.82 9.83 -4.41
N LEU A 131 -7.83 10.43 -5.08
CA LEU A 131 -6.48 10.62 -4.54
C LEU A 131 -6.52 11.43 -3.24
N THR A 132 -7.27 12.54 -3.23
CA THR A 132 -7.45 13.38 -2.04
C THR A 132 -8.11 12.62 -0.90
N TYR A 133 -9.21 11.89 -1.17
CA TYR A 133 -9.89 11.07 -0.16
C TYR A 133 -8.99 9.96 0.38
N ALA A 134 -8.25 9.29 -0.50
CA ALA A 134 -7.30 8.24 -0.13
C ALA A 134 -6.06 8.76 0.60
N GLU A 135 -5.84 10.09 0.61
CA GLU A 135 -4.64 10.75 1.14
C GLU A 135 -3.37 10.34 0.37
N ILE A 136 -3.51 10.17 -0.93
CA ILE A 136 -2.41 9.92 -1.86
C ILE A 136 -1.97 11.27 -2.44
N PRO A 137 -0.73 11.71 -2.23
CA PRO A 137 -0.23 12.98 -2.74
C PRO A 137 -0.11 12.96 -4.26
N TYR A 138 -0.43 14.09 -4.87
CA TYR A 138 -0.22 14.35 -6.29
C TYR A 138 0.12 15.82 -6.52
N GLU A 139 0.75 16.12 -7.63
CA GLU A 139 1.06 17.48 -8.06
C GLU A 139 0.24 17.84 -9.30
N VAL A 140 -0.31 19.06 -9.34
CA VAL A 140 -0.98 19.55 -10.54
C VAL A 140 0.07 20.19 -11.45
N VAL A 141 0.05 19.80 -12.72
CA VAL A 141 0.92 20.35 -13.76
C VAL A 141 0.08 20.96 -14.88
N TYR A 142 0.52 22.12 -15.36
CA TYR A 142 -0.13 22.88 -16.43
C TYR A 142 0.77 22.91 -17.68
N ASP A 143 0.31 23.61 -18.72
CA ASP A 143 1.04 23.70 -20.00
C ASP A 143 2.49 24.18 -19.81
N ALA A 144 2.71 25.14 -18.90
CA ALA A 144 4.05 25.69 -18.65
C ALA A 144 5.03 24.64 -18.12
N GLU A 145 4.61 23.82 -17.15
CA GLU A 145 5.41 22.75 -16.57
C GLU A 145 5.67 21.64 -17.60
N ILE A 146 4.65 21.30 -18.41
CA ILE A 146 4.78 20.31 -19.49
C ILE A 146 5.81 20.79 -20.53
N MET A 147 5.67 22.02 -21.01
CA MET A 147 6.60 22.61 -21.99
C MET A 147 8.00 22.83 -21.41
N GLY A 148 8.11 23.03 -20.09
CA GLY A 148 9.37 23.11 -19.36
C GLY A 148 10.08 21.77 -19.17
N GLY A 149 9.46 20.64 -19.55
CA GLY A 149 10.05 19.31 -19.43
C GLY A 149 9.92 18.69 -18.03
N GLU A 150 9.00 19.21 -17.19
CA GLU A 150 8.81 18.75 -15.82
C GLU A 150 8.27 17.32 -15.70
N LEU A 151 7.66 16.77 -16.78
CA LEU A 151 7.06 15.42 -16.77
C LEU A 151 8.05 14.31 -16.40
N LEU A 152 9.33 14.50 -16.66
CA LEU A 152 10.35 13.51 -16.31
C LEU A 152 10.57 13.32 -14.82
N LYS A 153 9.94 14.15 -13.97
CA LYS A 153 10.00 14.06 -12.51
C LYS A 153 8.95 13.09 -11.93
N TYR A 154 7.98 12.67 -12.75
CA TYR A 154 6.83 11.88 -12.31
C TYR A 154 6.86 10.48 -12.93
N ASP A 155 6.29 9.53 -12.16
CA ASP A 155 6.16 8.14 -12.59
C ASP A 155 4.80 7.86 -13.22
N TRP A 156 3.78 8.66 -12.89
CA TRP A 156 2.43 8.57 -13.41
C TRP A 156 1.87 9.95 -13.73
N LEU A 157 1.30 10.10 -14.93
CA LEU A 157 0.53 11.27 -15.36
C LEU A 157 -0.93 10.90 -15.55
N HIS A 158 -1.82 11.57 -14.82
CA HIS A 158 -3.27 11.56 -15.08
C HIS A 158 -3.66 12.76 -15.94
N LEU A 159 -4.43 12.51 -17.00
CA LEU A 159 -4.95 13.52 -17.91
C LEU A 159 -6.41 13.79 -17.58
N HIS A 160 -6.70 15.00 -17.12
CA HIS A 160 -8.03 15.41 -16.69
C HIS A 160 -8.96 15.64 -17.89
N HIS A 161 -10.02 14.86 -18.04
CA HIS A 161 -11.18 15.01 -18.97
C HIS A 161 -10.92 15.73 -20.32
N GLU A 162 -9.71 15.74 -20.82
CA GLU A 162 -9.39 16.49 -22.02
C GLU A 162 -9.62 15.69 -23.29
N ASP A 163 -10.27 16.32 -24.26
CA ASP A 163 -10.35 15.77 -25.60
C ASP A 163 -9.06 16.05 -26.35
N PHE A 164 -8.15 15.11 -26.36
CA PHE A 164 -6.91 15.18 -27.12
C PHE A 164 -7.08 14.85 -28.61
N THR A 165 -8.32 14.57 -29.06
CA THR A 165 -8.58 14.27 -30.50
C THR A 165 -8.76 15.52 -31.33
N GLY A 166 -8.99 16.67 -30.70
CA GLY A 166 -9.16 17.95 -31.39
C GLY A 166 -10.48 18.08 -32.18
N GLN A 167 -11.53 17.31 -31.81
CA GLN A 167 -12.87 17.39 -32.42
C GLN A 167 -13.79 18.30 -31.66
#